data_a16ad6aa01d5080314524189d03e2ad0
#
_entry.id   a16ad6aa01d5080314524189d03e2ad0
#
_cell.length_a   1.000
_cell.length_b   1.000
_cell.length_c   1.000
_cell.angle_alpha   90.00
_cell.angle_beta   90.00
_cell.angle_gamma   90.00
#
_symmetry.space_group_name_H-M   'P 1'
#
loop_
_entity.id
_entity.type
_entity.pdbx_description
1 polymer ?
#
loop_
_entity_poly.entity_id
_entity_poly.type
_entity_poly.pdbx_seq_one_letter_code
_entity_poly.pdbx_strand_id
1 'polypeptide(L)'
;EWQHVEALKARLEKTEAIAIAVGSGVMNDTTKYVSHLISRKYMCVGTAASMDGYTAYGSSITKDGNKQTFDCPAPYGFVMDPVIAADAPKELAASGYADLIAKIPAAADWMLADATGNEAIDEFALNLVQDGLRESLSAPAAVHEGDLEMTEKLAEGLLMSGFAMQAIQSSRPASGTEHQFSHCWDMEDLCFDGKHVSHGFKVGIGTLMSTAELEFLLEKDLENLDVEACVEAWKSWDEMEKEIRDILDGKPGHIARGLAEAKGKYVDKEGLRKQLEALKAAWPELKVKITEKIIPFAQVRENLKLVGAPYEPEMIGVSRERFRKTVSYIPYMRNRFTNIDVIYRLGLMDEFIEKMFGKGGIWEI
;
A
#
# COMPACT_ATOMS: atom_id res chain seq x y z
N GLU A 1 15.62 -13.36 -0.56
CA GLU A 1 16.81 -13.36 0.30
C GLU A 1 18.05 -12.90 -0.48
N TRP A 2 18.90 -12.08 0.15
CA TRP A 2 20.13 -11.52 -0.46
C TRP A 2 21.09 -12.58 -1.01
N GLN A 3 21.20 -13.71 -0.34
CA GLN A 3 22.01 -14.82 -0.80
C GLN A 3 21.63 -15.35 -2.21
N HIS A 4 20.33 -15.27 -2.58
CA HIS A 4 19.90 -15.67 -3.92
C HIS A 4 20.34 -14.65 -4.98
N VAL A 5 20.38 -13.36 -4.61
CA VAL A 5 20.92 -12.29 -5.47
C VAL A 5 22.40 -12.55 -5.78
N GLU A 6 23.21 -12.82 -4.74
CA GLU A 6 24.64 -13.11 -4.91
C GLU A 6 24.89 -14.36 -5.74
N ALA A 7 24.13 -15.44 -5.45
CA ALA A 7 24.26 -16.69 -6.19
C ALA A 7 23.89 -16.56 -7.68
N LEU A 8 22.80 -15.84 -7.98
CA LEU A 8 22.36 -15.61 -9.38
C LEU A 8 23.34 -14.68 -10.09
N LYS A 9 23.80 -13.61 -9.45
CA LYS A 9 24.80 -12.68 -9.99
C LYS A 9 26.06 -13.40 -10.40
N ALA A 10 26.65 -14.20 -9.50
CA ALA A 10 27.88 -14.96 -9.76
C ALA A 10 27.74 -15.97 -10.92
N ARG A 11 26.53 -16.45 -11.22
CA ARG A 11 26.27 -17.30 -12.38
C ARG A 11 26.15 -16.49 -13.68
N LEU A 12 25.39 -15.40 -13.67
CA LEU A 12 25.15 -14.59 -14.86
C LEU A 12 26.42 -13.86 -15.33
N GLU A 13 27.30 -13.43 -14.42
CA GLU A 13 28.57 -12.79 -14.78
C GLU A 13 29.52 -13.70 -15.59
N LYS A 14 29.33 -15.02 -15.54
CA LYS A 14 30.10 -15.99 -16.30
C LYS A 14 29.61 -16.23 -17.74
N THR A 15 28.53 -15.57 -18.12
CA THR A 15 27.87 -15.74 -19.42
C THR A 15 27.47 -14.39 -20.02
N GLU A 16 27.15 -14.36 -21.30
CA GLU A 16 26.53 -13.22 -21.99
C GLU A 16 25.01 -13.38 -22.11
N ALA A 17 24.42 -14.35 -21.39
CA ALA A 17 23.00 -14.66 -21.49
C ALA A 17 22.13 -13.54 -20.93
N ILE A 18 20.96 -13.35 -21.54
CA ILE A 18 19.86 -12.56 -21.03
C ILE A 18 19.02 -13.45 -20.13
N ALA A 19 18.80 -13.02 -18.89
CA ALA A 19 18.00 -13.77 -17.93
C ALA A 19 16.49 -13.71 -18.30
N ILE A 20 15.81 -14.84 -18.13
CA ILE A 20 14.35 -14.93 -18.22
C ILE A 20 13.86 -15.46 -16.87
N ALA A 21 13.17 -14.61 -16.11
CA ALA A 21 12.52 -15.00 -14.87
C ALA A 21 11.20 -15.70 -15.20
N VAL A 22 11.05 -16.96 -14.84
CA VAL A 22 9.81 -17.72 -14.96
C VAL A 22 9.26 -17.99 -13.56
N GLY A 23 8.13 -17.42 -13.21
CA GLY A 23 7.53 -17.59 -11.89
C GLY A 23 6.79 -16.36 -11.39
N SER A 24 6.64 -16.26 -10.06
CA SER A 24 5.99 -15.13 -9.39
C SER A 24 7.01 -14.15 -8.78
N GLY A 25 6.59 -13.31 -7.83
CA GLY A 25 7.33 -12.19 -7.30
C GLY A 25 8.79 -12.43 -6.94
N VAL A 26 9.10 -13.50 -6.21
CA VAL A 26 10.48 -13.79 -5.76
C VAL A 26 11.43 -14.01 -6.94
N MET A 27 10.96 -14.72 -7.98
CA MET A 27 11.76 -14.98 -9.19
C MET A 27 11.97 -13.68 -9.98
N ASN A 28 10.91 -12.89 -10.12
CA ASN A 28 10.98 -11.60 -10.79
C ASN A 28 11.94 -10.66 -10.07
N ASP A 29 11.74 -10.41 -8.77
CA ASP A 29 12.51 -9.42 -8.01
C ASP A 29 13.99 -9.77 -7.92
N THR A 30 14.31 -11.05 -7.72
CA THR A 30 15.70 -11.50 -7.69
C THR A 30 16.37 -11.29 -9.06
N THR A 31 15.71 -11.68 -10.16
CA THR A 31 16.25 -11.56 -11.50
C THR A 31 16.35 -10.11 -11.96
N LYS A 32 15.31 -9.30 -11.66
CA LYS A 32 15.26 -7.86 -11.93
C LYS A 32 16.48 -7.15 -11.33
N TYR A 33 16.68 -7.32 -10.04
CA TYR A 33 17.77 -6.64 -9.34
C TYR A 33 19.15 -7.12 -9.78
N VAL A 34 19.34 -8.43 -9.95
CA VAL A 34 20.62 -8.98 -10.45
C VAL A 34 20.94 -8.46 -11.84
N SER A 35 19.94 -8.44 -12.74
CA SER A 35 20.13 -7.93 -14.11
C SER A 35 20.52 -6.46 -14.11
N HIS A 36 19.92 -5.66 -13.22
CA HIS A 36 20.31 -4.26 -12.99
C HIS A 36 21.76 -4.14 -12.52
N LEU A 37 22.19 -4.92 -11.52
CA LEU A 37 23.55 -4.90 -10.97
C LEU A 37 24.64 -5.21 -12.02
N ILE A 38 24.32 -6.04 -13.01
CA ILE A 38 25.24 -6.39 -14.11
C ILE A 38 24.96 -5.62 -15.41
N SER A 39 24.12 -4.57 -15.36
CA SER A 39 23.76 -3.71 -16.49
C SER A 39 23.21 -4.48 -17.69
N ARG A 40 22.40 -5.52 -17.47
CA ARG A 40 21.76 -6.32 -18.52
C ARG A 40 20.24 -6.18 -18.48
N LYS A 41 19.63 -6.31 -19.67
CA LYS A 41 18.18 -6.48 -19.80
C LYS A 41 17.79 -7.87 -19.31
N TYR A 42 16.54 -8.01 -18.84
CA TYR A 42 15.94 -9.31 -18.54
C TYR A 42 14.50 -9.35 -19.03
N MET A 43 13.94 -10.54 -19.12
CA MET A 43 12.53 -10.77 -19.40
C MET A 43 11.88 -11.49 -18.23
N CYS A 44 10.58 -11.30 -18.09
CA CYS A 44 9.80 -12.02 -17.08
C CYS A 44 8.62 -12.73 -17.74
N VAL A 45 8.39 -13.99 -17.33
CA VAL A 45 7.21 -14.78 -17.62
C VAL A 45 6.48 -14.99 -16.30
N GLY A 46 5.41 -14.22 -16.08
CA GLY A 46 4.58 -14.34 -14.89
C GLY A 46 3.71 -15.58 -14.94
N THR A 47 3.65 -16.32 -13.84
CA THR A 47 2.86 -17.57 -13.74
C THR A 47 1.65 -17.45 -12.84
N ALA A 48 1.38 -16.27 -12.29
CA ALA A 48 0.21 -15.99 -11.44
C ALA A 48 -0.06 -14.48 -11.41
N ALA A 49 -1.33 -14.08 -11.42
CA ALA A 49 -1.76 -12.68 -11.20
C ALA A 49 -1.77 -12.37 -9.70
N SER A 50 -0.58 -12.27 -9.06
CA SER A 50 -0.44 -12.29 -7.61
C SER A 50 -0.02 -10.96 -6.96
N MET A 51 0.44 -9.99 -7.74
CA MET A 51 0.92 -8.69 -7.28
C MET A 51 1.20 -7.75 -8.46
N ASP A 52 1.36 -6.46 -8.22
CA ASP A 52 1.71 -5.44 -9.22
C ASP A 52 3.22 -5.26 -9.46
N GLY A 53 4.07 -5.88 -8.65
CA GLY A 53 5.53 -5.73 -8.69
C GLY A 53 6.23 -6.23 -9.94
N TYR A 54 5.57 -6.97 -10.83
CA TYR A 54 6.20 -7.50 -12.05
C TYR A 54 6.79 -6.39 -12.92
N THR A 55 6.01 -5.37 -13.19
CA THR A 55 6.37 -4.25 -14.08
C THR A 55 6.72 -2.96 -13.30
N ALA A 56 6.74 -3.03 -11.97
CA ALA A 56 7.06 -1.90 -11.11
C ALA A 56 8.56 -1.54 -11.14
N TYR A 57 8.85 -0.27 -10.88
CA TYR A 57 10.19 0.18 -10.51
C TYR A 57 10.56 -0.35 -9.13
N GLY A 58 11.78 -0.84 -9.00
CA GLY A 58 12.29 -1.42 -7.75
C GLY A 58 12.03 -2.92 -7.57
N SER A 59 12.79 -3.52 -6.68
CA SER A 59 12.68 -4.93 -6.25
C SER A 59 12.68 -5.03 -4.74
N SER A 60 11.75 -5.82 -4.20
CA SER A 60 11.62 -6.04 -2.76
C SER A 60 12.41 -7.28 -2.33
N ILE A 61 13.52 -7.08 -1.63
CA ILE A 61 14.48 -8.14 -1.27
C ILE A 61 14.80 -8.05 0.23
N THR A 62 14.80 -9.20 0.91
CA THR A 62 15.24 -9.28 2.30
C THR A 62 16.75 -9.32 2.36
N LYS A 63 17.35 -8.33 3.04
CA LYS A 63 18.77 -8.23 3.31
C LYS A 63 19.01 -7.97 4.79
N ASP A 64 19.91 -8.72 5.40
CA ASP A 64 20.23 -8.62 6.84
C ASP A 64 18.98 -8.71 7.74
N GLY A 65 18.04 -9.61 7.38
CA GLY A 65 16.77 -9.80 8.09
C GLY A 65 15.72 -8.72 7.84
N ASN A 66 16.00 -7.70 7.03
CA ASN A 66 15.09 -6.61 6.75
C ASN A 66 14.64 -6.59 5.29
N LYS A 67 13.34 -6.49 5.04
CA LYS A 67 12.77 -6.29 3.70
C LYS A 67 13.02 -4.85 3.24
N GLN A 68 13.70 -4.70 2.12
CA GLN A 68 14.12 -3.43 1.53
C GLN A 68 13.74 -3.37 0.07
N THR A 69 13.42 -2.19 -0.42
CA THR A 69 13.22 -1.94 -1.86
C THR A 69 14.51 -1.40 -2.44
N PHE A 70 15.02 -2.06 -3.48
CA PHE A 70 16.20 -1.66 -4.23
C PHE A 70 15.77 -1.10 -5.59
N ASP A 71 16.22 0.09 -5.90
CA ASP A 71 15.90 0.78 -7.15
C ASP A 71 16.45 0.01 -8.36
N CYS A 72 15.57 -0.36 -9.27
CA CYS A 72 15.92 -1.00 -10.53
C CYS A 72 14.72 -0.96 -11.50
N PRO A 73 14.98 -0.92 -12.83
CA PRO A 73 13.92 -0.81 -13.81
C PRO A 73 13.11 -2.10 -13.98
N ALA A 74 11.91 -1.96 -14.50
CA ALA A 74 11.04 -3.05 -14.94
C ALA A 74 11.72 -3.96 -15.98
N PRO A 75 11.18 -5.20 -16.26
CA PRO A 75 11.69 -6.07 -17.30
C PRO A 75 11.60 -5.40 -18.68
N TYR A 76 12.53 -5.75 -19.55
CA TYR A 76 12.49 -5.32 -20.95
C TYR A 76 11.29 -5.90 -21.73
N GLY A 77 10.84 -7.08 -21.34
CA GLY A 77 9.64 -7.73 -21.83
C GLY A 77 8.98 -8.56 -20.73
N PHE A 78 7.65 -8.53 -20.73
CA PHE A 78 6.82 -9.31 -19.81
C PHE A 78 5.81 -10.12 -20.60
N VAL A 79 5.60 -11.38 -20.20
CA VAL A 79 4.59 -12.29 -20.75
C VAL A 79 3.85 -12.95 -19.60
N MET A 80 2.54 -13.04 -19.70
CA MET A 80 1.71 -13.87 -18.82
C MET A 80 0.66 -14.58 -19.70
N ASP A 81 0.58 -15.89 -19.55
CA ASP A 81 -0.47 -16.69 -20.15
C ASP A 81 -1.64 -16.75 -19.15
N PRO A 82 -2.84 -16.24 -19.50
CA PRO A 82 -3.98 -16.23 -18.59
C PRO A 82 -4.44 -17.65 -18.21
N VAL A 83 -4.23 -18.67 -19.04
CA VAL A 83 -4.54 -20.05 -18.70
C VAL A 83 -3.65 -20.56 -17.58
N ILE A 84 -2.34 -20.29 -17.66
CA ILE A 84 -1.37 -20.67 -16.62
C ILE A 84 -1.66 -19.87 -15.33
N ALA A 85 -2.00 -18.59 -15.46
CA ALA A 85 -2.30 -17.75 -14.30
C ALA A 85 -3.59 -18.17 -13.59
N ALA A 86 -4.62 -18.60 -14.34
CA ALA A 86 -5.89 -19.10 -13.80
C ALA A 86 -5.74 -20.47 -13.11
N ASP A 87 -4.83 -21.32 -13.59
CA ASP A 87 -4.51 -22.64 -13.00
C ASP A 87 -3.56 -22.55 -11.78
N ALA A 88 -3.04 -21.37 -11.49
CA ALA A 88 -2.20 -21.14 -10.31
C ALA A 88 -3.01 -21.32 -9.00
N PRO A 89 -2.35 -21.58 -7.85
CA PRO A 89 -3.04 -21.63 -6.57
C PRO A 89 -3.93 -20.39 -6.34
N LYS A 90 -5.20 -20.62 -5.97
CA LYS A 90 -6.23 -19.57 -5.82
C LYS A 90 -5.81 -18.43 -4.89
N GLU A 91 -5.01 -18.74 -3.87
CA GLU A 91 -4.45 -17.75 -2.93
C GLU A 91 -3.58 -16.70 -3.63
N LEU A 92 -2.95 -17.04 -4.76
CA LEU A 92 -2.14 -16.09 -5.51
C LEU A 92 -3.01 -15.06 -6.24
N ALA A 93 -4.07 -15.50 -6.90
CA ALA A 93 -5.04 -14.59 -7.52
C ALA A 93 -5.79 -13.75 -6.47
N ALA A 94 -6.17 -14.36 -5.33
CA ALA A 94 -6.77 -13.65 -4.21
C ALA A 94 -5.82 -12.57 -3.63
N SER A 95 -4.52 -12.88 -3.53
CA SER A 95 -3.49 -11.92 -3.13
C SER A 95 -3.36 -10.77 -4.15
N GLY A 96 -3.35 -11.08 -5.44
CA GLY A 96 -3.31 -10.06 -6.50
C GLY A 96 -4.54 -9.17 -6.51
N TYR A 97 -5.73 -9.75 -6.33
CA TYR A 97 -6.96 -8.97 -6.23
C TYR A 97 -6.94 -8.02 -5.01
N ALA A 98 -6.48 -8.52 -3.85
CA ALA A 98 -6.36 -7.71 -2.64
C ALA A 98 -5.31 -6.59 -2.78
N ASP A 99 -4.25 -6.83 -3.56
CA ASP A 99 -3.28 -5.80 -3.93
C ASP A 99 -3.88 -4.78 -4.92
N LEU A 100 -4.67 -5.25 -5.90
CA LEU A 100 -5.26 -4.38 -6.91
C LEU A 100 -6.36 -3.47 -6.34
N ILE A 101 -7.25 -3.98 -5.46
CA ILE A 101 -8.33 -3.17 -4.88
C ILE A 101 -7.79 -2.03 -4.00
N ALA A 102 -6.59 -2.16 -3.46
CA ALA A 102 -5.87 -1.15 -2.70
C ALA A 102 -5.61 0.15 -3.50
N LYS A 103 -5.59 0.07 -4.84
CA LYS A 103 -5.37 1.24 -5.71
C LYS A 103 -6.52 2.25 -5.66
N ILE A 104 -7.68 1.81 -5.16
CA ILE A 104 -8.84 2.69 -4.94
C ILE A 104 -8.56 3.69 -3.80
N PRO A 105 -8.32 3.28 -2.54
CA PRO A 105 -8.00 4.23 -1.47
C PRO A 105 -6.64 4.93 -1.69
N ALA A 106 -5.65 4.27 -2.32
CA ALA A 106 -4.36 4.89 -2.64
C ALA A 106 -4.51 6.14 -3.54
N ALA A 107 -5.44 6.12 -4.49
CA ALA A 107 -5.74 7.28 -5.31
C ALA A 107 -6.36 8.43 -4.49
N ALA A 108 -7.28 8.12 -3.57
CA ALA A 108 -7.85 9.11 -2.66
C ALA A 108 -6.78 9.71 -1.72
N ASP A 109 -5.85 8.90 -1.25
CA ASP A 109 -4.68 9.37 -0.49
C ASP A 109 -3.83 10.35 -1.28
N TRP A 110 -3.62 10.08 -2.57
CA TRP A 110 -2.85 11.01 -3.42
C TRP A 110 -3.62 12.32 -3.67
N MET A 111 -4.93 12.25 -3.84
CA MET A 111 -5.77 13.46 -3.94
C MET A 111 -5.71 14.31 -2.66
N LEU A 112 -5.69 13.70 -1.48
CA LEU A 112 -5.52 14.41 -0.20
C LEU A 112 -4.12 15.03 -0.08
N ALA A 113 -3.07 14.33 -0.52
CA ALA A 113 -1.71 14.85 -0.51
C ALA A 113 -1.52 16.03 -1.47
N ASP A 114 -2.14 15.97 -2.65
CA ASP A 114 -2.13 17.06 -3.63
C ASP A 114 -2.88 18.29 -3.08
N ALA A 115 -4.10 18.09 -2.58
CA ALA A 115 -4.92 19.17 -2.03
C ALA A 115 -4.29 19.88 -0.83
N THR A 116 -3.45 19.19 -0.06
CA THR A 116 -2.70 19.76 1.07
C THR A 116 -1.32 20.29 0.67
N GLY A 117 -0.94 20.20 -0.61
CA GLY A 117 0.35 20.65 -1.14
C GLY A 117 1.54 19.78 -0.71
N ASN A 118 1.30 18.55 -0.25
CA ASN A 118 2.37 17.63 0.14
C ASN A 118 3.01 16.91 -1.05
N GLU A 119 2.20 16.43 -2.00
CA GLU A 119 2.69 15.70 -3.17
C GLU A 119 1.72 15.84 -4.35
N ALA A 120 2.15 16.57 -5.38
CA ALA A 120 1.32 16.81 -6.57
C ALA A 120 0.99 15.51 -7.32
N ILE A 121 -0.22 15.43 -7.87
CA ILE A 121 -0.64 14.32 -8.70
C ILE A 121 0.09 14.36 -10.05
N ASP A 122 0.64 13.23 -10.46
CA ASP A 122 0.97 12.95 -11.86
C ASP A 122 -0.28 12.30 -12.51
N GLU A 123 -0.98 13.09 -13.33
CA GLU A 123 -2.23 12.69 -13.96
C GLU A 123 -2.06 11.46 -14.88
N PHE A 124 -0.91 11.36 -15.56
CA PHE A 124 -0.64 10.19 -16.40
C PHE A 124 -0.54 8.91 -15.58
N ALA A 125 0.25 8.96 -14.50
CA ALA A 125 0.45 7.79 -13.64
C ALA A 125 -0.83 7.43 -12.88
N LEU A 126 -1.61 8.42 -12.41
CA LEU A 126 -2.88 8.19 -11.75
C LEU A 126 -3.87 7.53 -12.71
N ASN A 127 -4.05 8.06 -13.91
CA ASN A 127 -5.00 7.53 -14.89
C ASN A 127 -4.59 6.14 -15.38
N LEU A 128 -3.29 5.89 -15.56
CA LEU A 128 -2.80 4.56 -15.95
C LEU A 128 -3.21 3.45 -14.96
N VAL A 129 -3.29 3.78 -13.67
CA VAL A 129 -3.79 2.84 -12.65
C VAL A 129 -5.32 2.79 -12.61
N GLN A 130 -5.98 3.95 -12.75
CA GLN A 130 -7.41 4.04 -12.49
C GLN A 130 -8.29 3.64 -13.68
N ASP A 131 -7.76 3.77 -14.91
CA ASP A 131 -8.47 3.36 -16.11
C ASP A 131 -8.60 1.84 -16.16
N GLY A 132 -9.84 1.34 -16.30
CA GLY A 132 -10.14 -0.08 -16.28
C GLY A 132 -10.11 -0.76 -14.90
N LEU A 133 -9.63 -0.10 -13.84
CA LEU A 133 -9.49 -0.69 -12.51
C LEU A 133 -10.79 -1.29 -11.97
N ARG A 134 -11.91 -0.58 -12.09
CA ARG A 134 -13.23 -1.07 -11.64
C ARG A 134 -13.69 -2.29 -12.42
N GLU A 135 -13.37 -2.37 -13.70
CA GLU A 135 -13.66 -3.53 -14.53
C GLU A 135 -12.85 -4.75 -14.09
N SER A 136 -11.55 -4.56 -13.83
CA SER A 136 -10.66 -5.60 -13.30
C SER A 136 -11.10 -6.13 -11.92
N LEU A 137 -11.83 -5.33 -11.15
CA LEU A 137 -12.34 -5.66 -9.82
C LEU A 137 -13.81 -6.11 -9.79
N SER A 138 -14.48 -6.17 -10.96
CA SER A 138 -15.95 -6.28 -11.03
C SER A 138 -16.52 -7.64 -10.62
N ALA A 139 -15.73 -8.73 -10.74
CA ALA A 139 -16.22 -10.08 -10.50
C ALA A 139 -15.26 -10.92 -9.65
N PRO A 140 -15.12 -10.61 -8.32
CA PRO A 140 -14.19 -11.31 -7.44
C PRO A 140 -14.44 -12.82 -7.33
N ALA A 141 -15.69 -13.26 -7.37
CA ALA A 141 -16.03 -14.69 -7.37
C ALA A 141 -15.54 -15.41 -8.63
N ALA A 142 -15.64 -14.78 -9.81
CA ALA A 142 -15.12 -15.34 -11.04
C ALA A 142 -13.59 -15.44 -11.04
N VAL A 143 -12.88 -14.44 -10.46
CA VAL A 143 -11.43 -14.55 -10.21
C VAL A 143 -11.12 -15.75 -9.30
N HIS A 144 -11.89 -15.95 -8.24
CA HIS A 144 -11.72 -17.11 -7.34
C HIS A 144 -11.94 -18.45 -8.08
N GLU A 145 -12.88 -18.52 -9.00
CA GLU A 145 -13.15 -19.73 -9.78
C GLU A 145 -12.13 -19.98 -10.89
N GLY A 146 -11.24 -19.02 -11.20
CA GLY A 146 -10.24 -19.12 -12.26
C GLY A 146 -10.83 -18.83 -13.65
N ASP A 147 -11.84 -17.98 -13.73
CA ASP A 147 -12.37 -17.49 -15.00
C ASP A 147 -11.27 -16.79 -15.79
N LEU A 148 -11.10 -17.19 -17.06
CA LEU A 148 -9.97 -16.72 -17.88
C LEU A 148 -10.06 -15.22 -18.18
N GLU A 149 -11.25 -14.71 -18.52
CA GLU A 149 -11.44 -13.30 -18.83
C GLU A 149 -11.14 -12.42 -17.59
N MET A 150 -11.66 -12.82 -16.44
CA MET A 150 -11.42 -12.06 -15.21
C MET A 150 -10.00 -12.21 -14.70
N THR A 151 -9.33 -13.34 -14.92
CA THR A 151 -7.90 -13.51 -14.63
C THR A 151 -7.04 -12.61 -15.51
N GLU A 152 -7.37 -12.49 -16.80
CA GLU A 152 -6.69 -11.58 -17.74
C GLU A 152 -6.87 -10.13 -17.29
N LYS A 153 -8.10 -9.68 -16.98
CA LYS A 153 -8.38 -8.33 -16.48
C LYS A 153 -7.65 -8.02 -15.16
N LEU A 154 -7.61 -8.97 -14.24
CA LEU A 154 -6.84 -8.85 -13.00
C LEU A 154 -5.34 -8.65 -13.31
N ALA A 155 -4.78 -9.48 -14.19
CA ALA A 155 -3.40 -9.40 -14.60
C ALA A 155 -3.08 -8.05 -15.27
N GLU A 156 -3.93 -7.58 -16.19
CA GLU A 156 -3.80 -6.28 -16.84
C GLU A 156 -3.81 -5.13 -15.82
N GLY A 157 -4.76 -5.11 -14.89
CA GLY A 157 -4.82 -4.08 -13.84
C GLY A 157 -3.55 -4.04 -12.99
N LEU A 158 -3.02 -5.20 -12.59
CA LEU A 158 -1.76 -5.31 -11.85
C LEU A 158 -0.56 -4.82 -12.68
N LEU A 159 -0.52 -5.13 -13.97
CA LEU A 159 0.54 -4.68 -14.86
C LEU A 159 0.51 -3.17 -15.08
N MET A 160 -0.69 -2.58 -15.26
CA MET A 160 -0.85 -1.13 -15.41
C MET A 160 -0.42 -0.39 -14.14
N SER A 161 -0.74 -0.91 -12.96
CA SER A 161 -0.23 -0.42 -11.67
C SER A 161 1.29 -0.42 -11.63
N GLY A 162 1.93 -1.52 -12.03
CA GLY A 162 3.39 -1.61 -12.12
C GLY A 162 3.99 -0.64 -13.13
N PHE A 163 3.41 -0.48 -14.30
CA PHE A 163 3.86 0.48 -15.29
C PHE A 163 3.74 1.93 -14.83
N ALA A 164 2.69 2.28 -14.10
CA ALA A 164 2.55 3.61 -13.51
C ALA A 164 3.70 3.90 -12.52
N MET A 165 4.03 2.93 -11.66
CA MET A 165 5.18 3.03 -10.76
C MET A 165 6.50 3.15 -11.51
N GLN A 166 6.68 2.39 -12.60
CA GLN A 166 7.87 2.47 -13.44
C GLN A 166 7.99 3.85 -14.13
N ALA A 167 6.88 4.41 -14.59
CA ALA A 167 6.88 5.68 -15.33
C ALA A 167 7.39 6.84 -14.48
N ILE A 168 6.96 6.94 -13.24
CA ILE A 168 7.37 8.03 -12.32
C ILE A 168 8.45 7.62 -11.32
N GLN A 169 8.95 6.40 -11.41
CA GLN A 169 9.96 5.82 -10.50
C GLN A 169 9.58 5.98 -9.02
N SER A 170 8.31 5.82 -8.73
CA SER A 170 7.72 5.92 -7.38
C SER A 170 6.57 4.93 -7.22
N SER A 171 6.39 4.42 -6.01
CA SER A 171 5.22 3.59 -5.68
C SER A 171 3.95 4.41 -5.39
N ARG A 172 3.98 5.74 -5.56
CA ARG A 172 2.85 6.61 -5.21
C ARG A 172 1.53 6.24 -5.90
N PRO A 173 1.49 5.93 -7.20
CA PRO A 173 0.23 5.62 -7.90
C PRO A 173 -0.48 4.38 -7.36
N ALA A 174 0.26 3.49 -6.71
CA ALA A 174 -0.19 2.16 -6.32
C ALA A 174 -0.22 1.91 -4.80
N SER A 175 0.24 2.86 -3.99
CA SER A 175 0.50 2.62 -2.56
C SER A 175 0.15 3.84 -1.72
N GLY A 176 -0.80 3.69 -0.82
CA GLY A 176 -1.26 4.67 0.17
C GLY A 176 -1.12 4.14 1.60
N THR A 177 -2.08 4.46 2.45
CA THR A 177 -2.13 4.02 3.86
C THR A 177 -2.16 2.51 3.99
N GLU A 178 -2.89 1.81 3.13
CA GLU A 178 -3.02 0.35 3.14
C GLU A 178 -1.67 -0.36 3.04
N HIS A 179 -0.75 0.17 2.25
CA HIS A 179 0.59 -0.38 2.14
C HIS A 179 1.47 -0.05 3.35
N GLN A 180 1.20 1.04 4.07
CA GLN A 180 1.91 1.33 5.32
C GLN A 180 1.64 0.25 6.37
N PHE A 181 0.41 -0.26 6.46
CA PHE A 181 0.09 -1.44 7.29
C PHE A 181 0.90 -2.66 6.87
N SER A 182 0.90 -3.00 5.58
CA SER A 182 1.68 -4.12 5.06
C SER A 182 3.17 -4.00 5.39
N HIS A 183 3.77 -2.82 5.18
CA HIS A 183 5.18 -2.59 5.49
C HIS A 183 5.48 -2.69 6.99
N CYS A 184 4.56 -2.22 7.84
CA CYS A 184 4.71 -2.35 9.27
C CYS A 184 4.77 -3.82 9.69
N TRP A 185 3.84 -4.64 9.20
CA TRP A 185 3.82 -6.07 9.47
C TRP A 185 4.96 -6.83 8.79
N ASP A 186 5.49 -6.34 7.66
CA ASP A 186 6.73 -6.89 7.06
C ASP A 186 7.95 -6.65 7.97
N MET A 187 8.05 -5.48 8.61
CA MET A 187 9.12 -5.19 9.59
C MET A 187 9.00 -6.05 10.86
N GLU A 188 7.80 -6.50 11.19
CA GLU A 188 7.53 -7.40 12.31
C GLU A 188 7.63 -8.88 11.93
N ASP A 189 8.00 -9.18 10.68
CA ASP A 189 8.09 -10.55 10.13
C ASP A 189 6.80 -11.35 10.34
N LEU A 190 5.66 -10.75 9.98
CA LEU A 190 4.34 -11.33 10.22
C LEU A 190 4.21 -12.72 9.59
N CYS A 191 4.13 -13.72 10.45
CA CYS A 191 3.84 -15.10 10.09
C CYS A 191 2.51 -15.54 10.70
N PHE A 192 1.78 -16.37 9.96
CA PHE A 192 0.55 -17.03 10.42
C PHE A 192 0.55 -18.49 9.97
N ASP A 193 0.18 -19.42 10.85
CA ASP A 193 0.26 -20.87 10.61
C ASP A 193 1.62 -21.35 10.07
N GLY A 194 2.72 -20.75 10.58
CA GLY A 194 4.09 -21.11 10.22
C GLY A 194 4.54 -20.64 8.84
N LYS A 195 3.79 -19.75 8.19
CA LYS A 195 4.12 -19.17 6.87
C LYS A 195 4.10 -17.65 6.94
N HIS A 196 4.96 -17.00 6.14
CA HIS A 196 4.85 -15.57 5.90
C HIS A 196 3.52 -15.24 5.23
N VAL A 197 2.81 -14.25 5.76
CA VAL A 197 1.57 -13.76 5.15
C VAL A 197 1.91 -13.07 3.82
N SER A 198 1.15 -13.39 2.76
CA SER A 198 1.38 -12.78 1.44
C SER A 198 1.24 -11.25 1.49
N HIS A 199 1.91 -10.57 0.54
CA HIS A 199 1.86 -9.11 0.45
C HIS A 199 0.43 -8.63 0.27
N GLY A 200 -0.29 -9.13 -0.73
CA GLY A 200 -1.65 -8.69 -1.00
C GLY A 200 -2.62 -8.97 0.16
N PHE A 201 -2.43 -10.03 0.94
CA PHE A 201 -3.29 -10.29 2.11
C PHE A 201 -3.10 -9.25 3.21
N LYS A 202 -1.86 -8.82 3.46
CA LYS A 202 -1.59 -7.70 4.38
C LYS A 202 -2.15 -6.39 3.83
N VAL A 203 -1.95 -6.13 2.55
CA VAL A 203 -2.48 -4.95 1.86
C VAL A 203 -4.01 -4.95 1.90
N GLY A 204 -4.68 -6.09 1.67
CA GLY A 204 -6.14 -6.21 1.73
C GLY A 204 -6.73 -5.82 3.09
N ILE A 205 -6.12 -6.27 4.19
CA ILE A 205 -6.53 -5.84 5.55
C ILE A 205 -6.24 -4.33 5.75
N GLY A 206 -5.10 -3.84 5.27
CA GLY A 206 -4.79 -2.40 5.26
C GLY A 206 -5.81 -1.60 4.43
N THR A 207 -6.29 -2.15 3.31
CA THR A 207 -7.30 -1.52 2.45
C THR A 207 -8.63 -1.33 3.16
N LEU A 208 -9.05 -2.32 3.97
CA LEU A 208 -10.24 -2.18 4.81
C LEU A 208 -10.10 -1.01 5.78
N MET A 209 -8.95 -0.88 6.46
CA MET A 209 -8.70 0.24 7.36
C MET A 209 -8.64 1.58 6.62
N SER A 210 -7.88 1.67 5.54
CA SER A 210 -7.77 2.90 4.75
C SER A 210 -9.13 3.35 4.18
N THR A 211 -9.98 2.39 3.79
CA THR A 211 -11.36 2.70 3.35
C THR A 211 -12.20 3.24 4.50
N ALA A 212 -12.11 2.65 5.71
CA ALA A 212 -12.82 3.12 6.90
C ALA A 212 -12.34 4.52 7.32
N GLU A 213 -11.04 4.82 7.18
CA GLU A 213 -10.46 6.15 7.40
C GLU A 213 -11.03 7.19 6.44
N LEU A 214 -11.13 6.84 5.15
CA LEU A 214 -11.74 7.72 4.14
C LEU A 214 -13.23 7.95 4.41
N GLU A 215 -14.00 6.91 4.73
CA GLU A 215 -15.41 7.05 5.10
C GLU A 215 -15.56 7.93 6.34
N PHE A 216 -14.70 7.77 7.34
CA PHE A 216 -14.70 8.63 8.52
C PHE A 216 -14.42 10.09 8.18
N LEU A 217 -13.45 10.39 7.31
CA LEU A 217 -13.18 11.76 6.86
C LEU A 217 -14.35 12.36 6.07
N LEU A 218 -15.00 11.56 5.21
CA LEU A 218 -16.16 12.01 4.41
C LEU A 218 -17.38 12.38 5.27
N GLU A 219 -17.49 11.85 6.49
CA GLU A 219 -18.52 12.23 7.46
C GLU A 219 -18.24 13.58 8.14
N LYS A 220 -16.99 14.09 8.07
CA LYS A 220 -16.61 15.35 8.73
C LYS A 220 -17.00 16.57 7.92
N ASP A 221 -17.35 17.63 8.64
CA ASP A 221 -17.63 18.94 8.07
C ASP A 221 -16.33 19.76 7.93
N LEU A 222 -15.49 19.35 6.97
CA LEU A 222 -14.21 20.04 6.74
C LEU A 222 -14.37 21.35 5.97
N GLU A 223 -15.53 21.65 5.42
CA GLU A 223 -15.85 22.96 4.83
C GLU A 223 -15.89 24.05 5.91
N ASN A 224 -16.32 23.68 7.11
CA ASN A 224 -16.38 24.56 8.28
C ASN A 224 -15.26 24.27 9.31
N LEU A 225 -14.16 23.64 8.88
CA LEU A 225 -13.02 23.29 9.75
C LEU A 225 -12.53 24.52 10.53
N ASP A 226 -12.39 24.39 11.85
CA ASP A 226 -11.69 25.34 12.70
C ASP A 226 -10.17 25.05 12.63
N VAL A 227 -9.53 25.70 11.65
CA VAL A 227 -8.10 25.54 11.38
C VAL A 227 -7.26 26.00 12.57
N GLU A 228 -7.66 27.10 13.23
CA GLU A 228 -6.90 27.63 14.36
C GLU A 228 -6.92 26.68 15.57
N ALA A 229 -8.04 26.05 15.86
CA ALA A 229 -8.12 25.03 16.91
C ALA A 229 -7.17 23.87 16.65
N CYS A 230 -7.07 23.39 15.41
CA CYS A 230 -6.11 22.35 15.02
C CYS A 230 -4.65 22.82 15.18
N VAL A 231 -4.36 24.06 14.77
CA VAL A 231 -3.02 24.65 14.87
C VAL A 231 -2.61 24.88 16.34
N GLU A 232 -3.52 25.30 17.20
CA GLU A 232 -3.25 25.46 18.64
C GLU A 232 -2.90 24.13 19.29
N ALA A 233 -3.62 23.06 18.95
CA ALA A 233 -3.42 21.70 19.45
C ALA A 233 -2.21 21.00 18.84
N TRP A 234 -1.60 21.54 17.75
CA TRP A 234 -0.49 20.91 17.06
C TRP A 234 0.76 20.80 17.91
N LYS A 235 1.29 19.60 17.98
CA LYS A 235 2.50 19.27 18.77
C LYS A 235 3.76 19.84 18.14
N SER A 236 4.66 20.34 18.99
CA SER A 236 6.04 20.61 18.60
C SER A 236 6.75 19.31 18.20
N TRP A 237 7.87 19.44 17.49
CA TRP A 237 8.66 18.25 17.13
C TRP A 237 9.11 17.46 18.36
N ASP A 238 9.52 18.15 19.44
CA ASP A 238 10.00 17.49 20.67
C ASP A 238 8.89 16.67 21.34
N GLU A 239 7.66 17.18 21.33
CA GLU A 239 6.49 16.46 21.84
C GLU A 239 6.15 15.26 20.95
N MET A 240 6.20 15.42 19.60
CA MET A 240 5.98 14.35 18.66
C MET A 240 7.07 13.27 18.73
N GLU A 241 8.35 13.66 18.87
CA GLU A 241 9.44 12.72 19.08
C GLU A 241 9.23 11.87 20.31
N LYS A 242 8.79 12.49 21.42
CA LYS A 242 8.47 11.77 22.66
C LYS A 242 7.33 10.78 22.43
N GLU A 243 6.25 11.22 21.80
CA GLU A 243 5.10 10.36 21.46
C GLU A 243 5.50 9.15 20.60
N ILE A 244 6.33 9.36 19.57
CA ILE A 244 6.84 8.27 18.71
C ILE A 244 7.63 7.26 19.56
N ARG A 245 8.48 7.72 20.46
CA ARG A 245 9.26 6.85 21.36
C ARG A 245 8.37 6.05 22.30
N ASP A 246 7.35 6.69 22.88
CA ASP A 246 6.40 6.07 23.81
C ASP A 246 5.54 5.02 23.10
N ILE A 247 5.02 5.31 21.90
CA ILE A 247 4.16 4.41 21.13
C ILE A 247 4.95 3.20 20.59
N LEU A 248 6.21 3.41 20.18
CA LEU A 248 7.09 2.37 19.61
C LEU A 248 8.03 1.75 20.64
N ASP A 249 7.77 1.95 21.94
CA ASP A 249 8.60 1.40 23.01
C ASP A 249 8.82 -0.11 22.87
N GLY A 250 10.04 -0.56 23.19
CA GLY A 250 10.46 -1.94 23.01
C GLY A 250 10.83 -2.33 21.57
N LYS A 251 10.76 -1.40 20.59
CA LYS A 251 11.05 -1.65 19.18
C LYS A 251 12.13 -0.68 18.63
N PRO A 252 13.42 -0.79 19.00
CA PRO A 252 14.45 0.22 18.66
C PRO A 252 14.57 0.52 17.17
N GLY A 253 14.47 -0.51 16.30
CA GLY A 253 14.51 -0.33 14.84
C GLY A 253 13.31 0.45 14.30
N HIS A 254 12.13 0.23 14.86
CA HIS A 254 10.91 1.00 14.52
C HIS A 254 11.00 2.44 15.00
N ILE A 255 11.55 2.69 16.20
CA ILE A 255 11.76 4.04 16.72
C ILE A 255 12.66 4.85 15.78
N ALA A 256 13.83 4.31 15.42
CA ALA A 256 14.77 5.01 14.54
C ALA A 256 14.13 5.36 13.20
N ARG A 257 13.41 4.41 12.60
CA ARG A 257 12.67 4.62 11.35
C ARG A 257 11.53 5.63 11.53
N GLY A 258 10.69 5.44 12.55
CA GLY A 258 9.55 6.31 12.83
C GLY A 258 9.97 7.78 12.99
N LEU A 259 11.06 8.03 13.71
CA LEU A 259 11.62 9.39 13.86
C LEU A 259 12.09 9.96 12.52
N ALA A 260 12.80 9.19 11.71
CA ALA A 260 13.29 9.66 10.41
C ALA A 260 12.14 9.96 9.43
N GLU A 261 11.19 9.04 9.29
CA GLU A 261 10.06 9.15 8.37
C GLU A 261 9.07 10.27 8.81
N ALA A 262 8.75 10.34 10.10
CA ALA A 262 7.88 11.40 10.64
C ALA A 262 8.53 12.79 10.51
N LYS A 263 9.85 12.89 10.73
CA LYS A 263 10.58 14.16 10.55
C LYS A 263 10.51 14.67 9.12
N GLY A 264 10.53 13.76 8.16
CA GLY A 264 10.45 14.10 6.74
C GLY A 264 9.13 14.75 6.31
N LYS A 265 8.02 14.49 7.03
CA LYS A 265 6.70 15.09 6.75
C LYS A 265 6.18 16.02 7.86
N TYR A 266 6.97 16.23 8.93
CA TYR A 266 6.62 17.17 9.97
C TYR A 266 6.62 18.60 9.43
N VAL A 267 5.62 19.37 9.85
CA VAL A 267 5.53 20.81 9.61
C VAL A 267 5.32 21.53 10.95
N ASP A 268 5.77 22.77 11.05
CA ASP A 268 5.44 23.64 12.17
C ASP A 268 3.99 24.13 12.10
N LYS A 269 3.57 24.92 13.08
CA LYS A 269 2.21 25.47 13.16
C LYS A 269 1.83 26.30 11.93
N GLU A 270 2.76 27.03 11.36
CA GLU A 270 2.51 27.83 10.15
C GLU A 270 2.35 26.93 8.89
N GLY A 271 3.18 25.90 8.78
CA GLY A 271 3.06 24.88 7.73
C GLY A 271 1.74 24.12 7.85
N LEU A 272 1.34 23.71 9.07
CA LEU A 272 0.06 23.07 9.30
C LEU A 272 -1.12 23.95 8.89
N ARG A 273 -1.10 25.25 9.30
CA ARG A 273 -2.14 26.20 8.91
C ARG A 273 -2.34 26.24 7.41
N LYS A 274 -1.26 26.40 6.65
CA LYS A 274 -1.30 26.42 5.18
C LYS A 274 -1.91 25.14 4.59
N GLN A 275 -1.54 23.99 5.12
CA GLN A 275 -2.06 22.71 4.65
C GLN A 275 -3.55 22.54 4.95
N LEU A 276 -4.00 22.93 6.15
CA LEU A 276 -5.40 22.80 6.53
C LEU A 276 -6.30 23.85 5.86
N GLU A 277 -5.80 25.06 5.62
CA GLU A 277 -6.51 26.06 4.80
C GLU A 277 -6.68 25.59 3.35
N ALA A 278 -5.63 25.01 2.77
CA ALA A 278 -5.70 24.44 1.43
C ALA A 278 -6.68 23.27 1.36
N LEU A 279 -6.63 22.34 2.33
CA LEU A 279 -7.59 21.24 2.44
C LEU A 279 -9.02 21.73 2.56
N LYS A 280 -9.28 22.68 3.46
CA LYS A 280 -10.61 23.30 3.69
C LYS A 280 -11.15 23.91 2.39
N ALA A 281 -10.33 24.66 1.68
CA ALA A 281 -10.72 25.30 0.43
C ALA A 281 -11.02 24.29 -0.69
N ALA A 282 -10.25 23.20 -0.77
CA ALA A 282 -10.43 22.15 -1.77
C ALA A 282 -11.55 21.15 -1.42
N TRP A 283 -11.96 21.07 -0.15
CA TRP A 283 -12.82 19.99 0.35
C TRP A 283 -14.14 19.80 -0.38
N PRO A 284 -14.90 20.84 -0.77
CA PRO A 284 -16.16 20.66 -1.46
C PRO A 284 -16.05 19.81 -2.74
N GLU A 285 -15.03 20.09 -3.56
CA GLU A 285 -14.79 19.33 -4.79
C GLU A 285 -14.11 17.99 -4.50
N LEU A 286 -13.16 17.98 -3.57
CA LEU A 286 -12.39 16.79 -3.20
C LEU A 286 -13.30 15.72 -2.60
N LYS A 287 -14.23 16.09 -1.73
CA LYS A 287 -15.25 15.20 -1.14
C LYS A 287 -16.06 14.49 -2.22
N VAL A 288 -16.51 15.20 -3.25
CA VAL A 288 -17.23 14.60 -4.38
C VAL A 288 -16.34 13.60 -5.12
N LYS A 289 -15.14 14.02 -5.50
CA LYS A 289 -14.16 13.17 -6.22
C LYS A 289 -13.83 11.90 -5.46
N ILE A 290 -13.56 12.00 -4.16
CA ILE A 290 -13.27 10.85 -3.30
C ILE A 290 -14.50 9.94 -3.20
N THR A 291 -15.69 10.50 -2.96
CA THR A 291 -16.94 9.72 -2.85
C THR A 291 -17.22 8.91 -4.11
N GLU A 292 -17.02 9.49 -5.30
CA GLU A 292 -17.21 8.80 -6.58
C GLU A 292 -16.15 7.73 -6.82
N LYS A 293 -14.95 7.93 -6.29
CA LYS A 293 -13.80 7.04 -6.54
C LYS A 293 -13.76 5.86 -5.59
N ILE A 294 -14.12 6.01 -4.33
CA ILE A 294 -14.00 4.90 -3.37
C ILE A 294 -15.05 3.81 -3.61
N ILE A 295 -14.71 2.60 -3.21
CA ILE A 295 -15.66 1.49 -3.05
C ILE A 295 -16.02 1.47 -1.56
N PRO A 296 -17.31 1.43 -1.18
CA PRO A 296 -17.71 1.41 0.23
C PRO A 296 -17.09 0.25 1.01
N PHE A 297 -16.75 0.48 2.28
CA PHE A 297 -16.13 -0.51 3.16
C PHE A 297 -16.82 -1.88 3.12
N ALA A 298 -18.14 -1.91 3.23
CA ALA A 298 -18.90 -3.15 3.20
C ALA A 298 -18.70 -3.92 1.88
N GLN A 299 -18.59 -3.21 0.75
CA GLN A 299 -18.38 -3.82 -0.55
C GLN A 299 -16.92 -4.29 -0.71
N VAL A 300 -15.93 -3.54 -0.23
CA VAL A 300 -14.52 -3.98 -0.21
C VAL A 300 -14.39 -5.29 0.59
N ARG A 301 -14.99 -5.33 1.78
CA ARG A 301 -14.98 -6.52 2.64
C ARG A 301 -15.62 -7.73 1.97
N GLU A 302 -16.79 -7.55 1.33
CA GLU A 302 -17.46 -8.62 0.61
C GLU A 302 -16.66 -9.07 -0.63
N ASN A 303 -16.04 -8.16 -1.38
CA ASN A 303 -15.20 -8.51 -2.51
C ASN A 303 -13.98 -9.35 -2.09
N LEU A 304 -13.31 -8.97 -0.99
CA LEU A 304 -12.20 -9.75 -0.43
C LEU A 304 -12.66 -11.16 -0.04
N LYS A 305 -13.81 -11.27 0.60
CA LYS A 305 -14.40 -12.56 0.96
C LYS A 305 -14.72 -13.41 -0.27
N LEU A 306 -15.35 -12.84 -1.29
CA LEU A 306 -15.73 -13.54 -2.53
C LEU A 306 -14.52 -14.03 -3.31
N VAL A 307 -13.42 -13.29 -3.33
CA VAL A 307 -12.19 -13.73 -4.00
C VAL A 307 -11.38 -14.73 -3.18
N GLY A 308 -11.77 -14.98 -1.92
CA GLY A 308 -11.06 -15.88 -1.01
C GLY A 308 -9.84 -15.25 -0.31
N ALA A 309 -9.78 -13.93 -0.27
CA ALA A 309 -8.77 -13.19 0.50
C ALA A 309 -9.21 -12.99 1.96
N PRO A 310 -8.28 -12.77 2.91
CA PRO A 310 -8.61 -12.34 4.27
C PRO A 310 -9.41 -11.03 4.27
N TYR A 311 -10.47 -11.00 5.09
CA TYR A 311 -11.36 -9.85 5.28
C TYR A 311 -11.55 -9.49 6.76
N GLU A 312 -10.82 -10.14 7.66
CA GLU A 312 -10.67 -9.81 9.06
C GLU A 312 -9.19 -9.92 9.47
N PRO A 313 -8.69 -9.07 10.37
CA PRO A 313 -7.28 -9.07 10.74
C PRO A 313 -6.83 -10.39 11.37
N GLU A 314 -7.70 -11.09 12.07
CA GLU A 314 -7.39 -12.38 12.69
C GLU A 314 -7.06 -13.47 11.65
N MET A 315 -7.58 -13.37 10.44
CA MET A 315 -7.29 -14.31 9.34
C MET A 315 -5.86 -14.24 8.84
N ILE A 316 -5.11 -13.21 9.23
CA ILE A 316 -3.68 -13.05 8.98
C ILE A 316 -2.85 -13.09 10.28
N GLY A 317 -3.44 -13.52 11.38
CA GLY A 317 -2.76 -13.61 12.69
C GLY A 317 -2.57 -12.28 13.39
N VAL A 318 -3.33 -11.25 13.05
CA VAL A 318 -3.31 -9.94 13.70
C VAL A 318 -4.55 -9.84 14.60
N SER A 319 -4.36 -9.80 15.93
CA SER A 319 -5.49 -9.56 16.85
C SER A 319 -6.01 -8.13 16.70
N ARG A 320 -7.23 -7.88 17.16
CA ARG A 320 -7.82 -6.53 17.12
C ARG A 320 -7.02 -5.53 17.93
N GLU A 321 -6.48 -5.92 19.10
CA GLU A 321 -5.61 -5.09 19.92
C GLU A 321 -4.31 -4.73 19.18
N ARG A 322 -3.70 -5.73 18.48
CA ARG A 322 -2.53 -5.46 17.64
C ARG A 322 -2.87 -4.55 16.48
N PHE A 323 -4.03 -4.73 15.84
CA PHE A 323 -4.51 -3.89 14.76
C PHE A 323 -4.73 -2.45 15.22
N ARG A 324 -5.46 -2.26 16.32
CA ARG A 324 -5.62 -0.94 16.97
C ARG A 324 -4.28 -0.27 17.26
N LYS A 325 -3.34 -1.02 17.83
CA LYS A 325 -1.99 -0.52 18.12
C LYS A 325 -1.27 -0.14 16.82
N THR A 326 -1.42 -0.92 15.75
CA THR A 326 -0.82 -0.61 14.44
C THR A 326 -1.36 0.73 13.92
N VAL A 327 -2.67 0.97 13.95
CA VAL A 327 -3.29 2.25 13.55
C VAL A 327 -2.63 3.44 14.26
N SER A 328 -2.35 3.30 15.56
CA SER A 328 -1.78 4.41 16.36
C SER A 328 -0.39 4.86 15.91
N TYR A 329 0.40 4.01 15.26
CA TYR A 329 1.76 4.37 14.85
C TYR A 329 1.99 4.43 13.33
N ILE A 330 1.01 4.04 12.53
CA ILE A 330 1.09 4.18 11.06
C ILE A 330 1.45 5.59 10.60
N PRO A 331 0.95 6.69 11.21
CA PRO A 331 1.33 8.05 10.80
C PRO A 331 2.83 8.32 10.84
N TYR A 332 3.60 7.52 11.59
CA TYR A 332 5.04 7.73 11.77
C TYR A 332 5.91 6.80 10.92
N MET A 333 5.34 5.75 10.31
CA MET A 333 6.13 4.67 9.72
C MET A 333 6.64 4.93 8.32
N ARG A 334 6.11 5.94 7.63
CA ARG A 334 6.56 6.36 6.29
C ARG A 334 6.41 7.86 6.08
N ASN A 335 7.30 8.41 5.28
CA ASN A 335 7.28 9.82 4.86
C ASN A 335 6.19 10.12 3.80
N ARG A 336 5.36 9.14 3.43
CA ARG A 336 4.25 9.35 2.50
C ARG A 336 3.06 9.95 3.22
N PHE A 337 2.54 11.07 2.70
CA PHE A 337 1.34 11.70 3.21
C PHE A 337 0.09 10.97 2.71
N THR A 338 -0.82 10.64 3.64
CA THR A 338 -2.02 9.83 3.37
C THR A 338 -3.21 10.30 4.21
N ASN A 339 -4.37 9.63 4.09
CA ASN A 339 -5.59 9.95 4.82
C ASN A 339 -5.41 9.91 6.34
N ILE A 340 -4.62 8.96 6.87
CA ILE A 340 -4.34 8.89 8.31
C ILE A 340 -3.55 10.09 8.81
N ASP A 341 -2.70 10.70 7.96
CA ASP A 341 -2.02 11.96 8.29
C ASP A 341 -3.00 13.13 8.38
N VAL A 342 -4.05 13.13 7.55
CA VAL A 342 -5.13 14.11 7.65
C VAL A 342 -5.87 13.94 8.98
N ILE A 343 -6.29 12.72 9.33
CA ILE A 343 -6.94 12.42 10.63
C ILE A 343 -6.06 12.88 11.80
N TYR A 344 -4.76 12.59 11.74
CA TYR A 344 -3.80 13.00 12.77
C TYR A 344 -3.69 14.53 12.89
N ARG A 345 -3.56 15.24 11.75
CA ARG A 345 -3.45 16.72 11.71
C ARG A 345 -4.71 17.45 12.14
N LEU A 346 -5.86 16.82 11.97
CA LEU A 346 -7.14 17.32 12.47
C LEU A 346 -7.33 17.04 13.97
N GLY A 347 -6.44 16.31 14.64
CA GLY A 347 -6.59 15.91 16.03
C GLY A 347 -7.68 14.87 16.27
N LEU A 348 -8.05 14.09 15.24
CA LEU A 348 -9.19 13.15 15.26
C LEU A 348 -8.79 11.68 15.49
N MET A 349 -7.51 11.40 15.81
CA MET A 349 -7.03 10.02 15.98
C MET A 349 -7.76 9.25 17.08
N ASP A 350 -7.98 9.86 18.24
CA ASP A 350 -8.65 9.20 19.35
C ASP A 350 -10.13 8.91 19.02
N GLU A 351 -10.82 9.86 18.37
CA GLU A 351 -12.19 9.68 17.92
C GLU A 351 -12.30 8.57 16.88
N PHE A 352 -11.36 8.54 15.92
CA PHE A 352 -11.32 7.49 14.91
C PHE A 352 -11.08 6.12 15.52
N ILE A 353 -10.09 6.00 16.41
CA ILE A 353 -9.77 4.74 17.10
C ILE A 353 -10.96 4.26 17.94
N GLU A 354 -11.61 5.15 18.67
CA GLU A 354 -12.81 4.80 19.44
C GLU A 354 -13.97 4.35 18.53
N LYS A 355 -14.17 5.02 17.40
CA LYS A 355 -15.20 4.63 16.42
C LYS A 355 -14.94 3.24 15.83
N MET A 356 -13.68 2.88 15.58
CA MET A 356 -13.33 1.59 14.96
C MET A 356 -13.27 0.44 15.96
N PHE A 357 -12.75 0.69 17.16
CA PHE A 357 -12.41 -0.35 18.14
C PHE A 357 -13.20 -0.27 19.44
N GLY A 358 -13.91 0.82 19.68
CA GLY A 358 -14.80 0.96 20.83
C GLY A 358 -16.10 0.18 20.67
N LYS A 359 -16.98 0.31 21.65
CA LYS A 359 -18.26 -0.41 21.67
C LYS A 359 -19.11 -0.11 20.44
N GLY A 360 -19.48 -1.16 19.70
CA GLY A 360 -20.24 -1.06 18.44
C GLY A 360 -19.38 -0.71 17.22
N GLY A 361 -18.07 -0.59 17.37
CA GLY A 361 -17.13 -0.39 16.28
C GLY A 361 -16.95 -1.63 15.41
N ILE A 362 -16.40 -1.44 14.21
CA ILE A 362 -16.20 -2.51 13.21
C ILE A 362 -15.33 -3.64 13.79
N TRP A 363 -14.31 -3.27 14.54
CA TRP A 363 -13.37 -4.20 15.18
C TRP A 363 -13.41 -4.03 16.71
N GLU A 364 -14.61 -4.00 17.30
CA GLU A 364 -14.83 -3.86 18.76
C GLU A 364 -13.92 -4.79 19.57
N ILE A 365 -13.26 -4.22 20.60
CA ILE A 365 -12.36 -4.92 21.53
C ILE A 365 -13.00 -5.03 22.91
#